data_b53548b3e6041b182694617d1e42b2ec
#
_entry.id   b53548b3e6041b182694617d1e42b2ec
#
_cell.length_a   1.000
_cell.length_b   1.000
_cell.length_c   1.000
_cell.angle_alpha   90.00
_cell.angle_beta   90.00
_cell.angle_gamma   90.00
#
_symmetry.space_group_name_H-M   'P 1'
#
loop_
_entity.id
_entity.type
_entity.pdbx_description
1 polymer ?
#
loop_
_entity_poly.entity_id
_entity_poly.type
_entity_poly.pdbx_seq_one_letter_code
_entity_poly.pdbx_strand_id
1 'polypeptide(L)'
;VSSLAVSSVFAAPSVDDLKQNKEAAEKKVETLQDEMTSLMAEINTLEEELVQTGQEIIKATDDLQKAEEKEKTQYEEMKARIKIMYENGTGSMLTKVFESGSIAEMLKKAEYVQAVHDKDRKCLEEYVETKEKIADLKESLEEDQKEQQKKQKEFESQKETLNATI
;
A
#
# COMPACT_ATOMS: atom_id res chain seq x y z
N VAL A 1 44.86 -53.40 -56.19
CA VAL A 1 43.65 -52.80 -55.59
C VAL A 1 43.74 -52.93 -54.06
N SER A 2 44.33 -51.93 -53.40
CA SER A 2 44.53 -51.91 -51.94
C SER A 2 43.30 -51.23 -51.27
N SER A 3 42.57 -52.03 -50.52
CA SER A 3 41.44 -51.55 -49.69
C SER A 3 42.02 -51.10 -48.34
N LEU A 4 42.03 -49.78 -48.11
CA LEU A 4 42.32 -49.17 -46.81
C LEU A 4 41.04 -49.13 -45.98
N ALA A 5 40.92 -50.07 -45.04
CA ALA A 5 39.90 -50.04 -44.02
C ALA A 5 40.31 -48.99 -42.96
N VAL A 6 39.61 -47.86 -42.93
CA VAL A 6 39.73 -46.89 -41.85
C VAL A 6 38.91 -47.41 -40.68
N SER A 7 39.55 -48.03 -39.72
CA SER A 7 38.98 -48.38 -38.44
C SER A 7 38.92 -47.11 -37.59
N SER A 8 37.76 -46.51 -37.46
CA SER A 8 37.51 -45.48 -36.42
C SER A 8 37.59 -46.16 -35.05
N VAL A 9 38.72 -45.97 -34.41
CA VAL A 9 38.91 -46.33 -33.00
C VAL A 9 38.04 -45.37 -32.17
N PHE A 10 36.86 -45.84 -31.79
CA PHE A 10 36.13 -45.23 -30.70
C PHE A 10 36.95 -45.47 -29.43
N ALA A 11 37.77 -44.48 -29.05
CA ALA A 11 38.48 -44.51 -27.76
C ALA A 11 37.42 -44.48 -26.66
N ALA A 12 37.27 -45.59 -25.98
CA ALA A 12 36.44 -45.61 -24.75
C ALA A 12 37.07 -44.60 -23.74
N PRO A 13 36.28 -43.79 -23.08
CA PRO A 13 36.79 -42.80 -22.09
C PRO A 13 37.65 -43.54 -21.07
N SER A 14 38.80 -42.94 -20.75
CA SER A 14 39.69 -43.52 -19.75
C SER A 14 39.03 -43.52 -18.35
N VAL A 15 39.46 -44.40 -17.46
CA VAL A 15 38.94 -44.46 -16.09
C VAL A 15 39.11 -43.09 -15.39
N ASP A 16 40.17 -42.33 -15.73
CA ASP A 16 40.41 -40.99 -15.21
C ASP A 16 39.41 -39.93 -15.74
N ASP A 17 39.04 -40.04 -17.04
CA ASP A 17 37.99 -39.20 -17.62
C ASP A 17 36.62 -39.45 -16.96
N LEU A 18 36.32 -40.73 -16.68
CA LEU A 18 35.09 -41.09 -15.97
C LEU A 18 35.04 -40.62 -14.53
N LYS A 19 36.21 -40.62 -13.81
CA LYS A 19 36.29 -40.10 -12.47
C LYS A 19 36.12 -38.56 -12.46
N GLN A 20 36.79 -37.84 -13.37
CA GLN A 20 36.67 -36.39 -13.50
C GLN A 20 35.23 -35.99 -13.85
N ASN A 21 34.57 -36.71 -14.75
CA ASN A 21 33.16 -36.48 -15.10
C ASN A 21 32.23 -36.74 -13.92
N LYS A 22 32.50 -37.76 -13.10
CA LYS A 22 31.74 -38.06 -11.90
C LYS A 22 31.88 -36.94 -10.86
N GLU A 23 33.12 -36.51 -10.54
CA GLU A 23 33.37 -35.42 -9.62
C GLU A 23 32.75 -34.09 -10.10
N ALA A 24 32.78 -33.81 -11.40
CA ALA A 24 32.14 -32.64 -11.99
C ALA A 24 30.59 -32.72 -11.87
N ALA A 25 30.02 -33.90 -12.06
CA ALA A 25 28.59 -34.14 -11.90
C ALA A 25 28.16 -34.02 -10.43
N GLU A 26 28.94 -34.57 -9.50
CA GLU A 26 28.69 -34.46 -8.06
C GLU A 26 28.69 -33.00 -7.58
N LYS A 27 29.71 -32.21 -8.03
CA LYS A 27 29.75 -30.77 -7.74
C LYS A 27 28.58 -30.00 -8.32
N LYS A 28 28.12 -30.34 -9.54
CA LYS A 28 26.94 -29.70 -10.12
C LYS A 28 25.67 -30.02 -9.33
N VAL A 29 25.51 -31.25 -8.86
CA VAL A 29 24.38 -31.64 -8.02
C VAL A 29 24.38 -30.89 -6.70
N GLU A 30 25.57 -30.75 -6.06
CA GLU A 30 25.71 -29.98 -4.83
C GLU A 30 25.34 -28.50 -5.03
N THR A 31 25.87 -27.87 -6.11
CA THR A 31 25.54 -26.48 -6.46
C THR A 31 24.05 -26.30 -6.71
N LEU A 32 23.42 -27.20 -7.46
CA LEU A 32 21.98 -27.13 -7.74
C LEU A 32 21.14 -27.32 -6.48
N GLN A 33 21.59 -28.17 -5.55
CA GLN A 33 20.89 -28.33 -4.25
C GLN A 33 20.97 -27.06 -3.40
N ASP A 34 22.13 -26.39 -3.37
CA ASP A 34 22.33 -25.12 -2.68
C ASP A 34 21.47 -24.01 -3.31
N GLU A 35 21.47 -23.90 -4.64
CA GLU A 35 20.64 -22.96 -5.38
C GLU A 35 19.15 -23.20 -5.10
N MET A 36 18.71 -24.46 -5.12
CA MET A 36 17.33 -24.83 -4.82
C MET A 36 16.92 -24.47 -3.39
N THR A 37 17.82 -24.70 -2.42
CA THR A 37 17.58 -24.36 -1.01
C THR A 37 17.46 -22.85 -0.82
N SER A 38 18.34 -22.08 -1.47
CA SER A 38 18.28 -20.60 -1.46
C SER A 38 16.98 -20.09 -2.07
N LEU A 39 16.61 -20.62 -3.24
CA LEU A 39 15.39 -20.23 -3.94
C LEU A 39 14.13 -20.56 -3.13
N MET A 40 14.09 -21.70 -2.45
CA MET A 40 13.00 -22.05 -1.54
C MET A 40 12.89 -21.07 -0.37
N ALA A 41 14.01 -20.64 0.21
CA ALA A 41 14.04 -19.65 1.28
C ALA A 41 13.53 -18.27 0.79
N GLU A 42 13.94 -17.85 -0.39
CA GLU A 42 13.46 -16.62 -1.02
C GLU A 42 11.95 -16.68 -1.30
N ILE A 43 11.45 -17.78 -1.83
CA ILE A 43 10.02 -18.00 -2.07
C ILE A 43 9.21 -17.91 -0.78
N ASN A 44 9.68 -18.54 0.30
CA ASN A 44 9.00 -18.46 1.60
C ASN A 44 8.96 -17.04 2.15
N THR A 45 10.06 -16.29 2.03
CA THR A 45 10.12 -14.88 2.44
C THR A 45 9.13 -14.04 1.63
N LEU A 46 9.09 -14.25 0.32
CA LEU A 46 8.17 -13.52 -0.58
C LEU A 46 6.71 -13.85 -0.28
N GLU A 47 6.39 -15.08 0.08
CA GLU A 47 5.05 -15.50 0.50
C GLU A 47 4.62 -14.79 1.78
N GLU A 48 5.51 -14.70 2.79
CA GLU A 48 5.26 -13.96 4.02
C GLU A 48 5.04 -12.47 3.75
N GLU A 49 5.87 -11.85 2.91
CA GLU A 49 5.73 -10.46 2.51
C GLU A 49 4.44 -10.18 1.75
N LEU A 50 4.01 -11.08 0.87
CA LEU A 50 2.73 -10.98 0.16
C LEU A 50 1.54 -11.02 1.12
N VAL A 51 1.57 -11.88 2.13
CA VAL A 51 0.53 -11.96 3.16
C VAL A 51 0.50 -10.67 3.98
N GLN A 52 1.66 -10.17 4.39
CA GLN A 52 1.75 -8.92 5.16
C GLN A 52 1.23 -7.72 4.36
N THR A 53 1.70 -7.53 3.13
CA THR A 53 1.23 -6.44 2.25
C THR A 53 -0.27 -6.54 2.00
N GLY A 54 -0.80 -7.77 1.82
CA GLY A 54 -2.25 -7.98 1.70
C GLY A 54 -3.04 -7.54 2.93
N GLN A 55 -2.52 -7.78 4.14
CA GLN A 55 -3.15 -7.31 5.39
C GLN A 55 -3.07 -5.79 5.54
N GLU A 56 -1.97 -5.17 5.14
CA GLU A 56 -1.80 -3.72 5.13
C GLU A 56 -2.78 -3.05 4.17
N ILE A 57 -2.97 -3.60 2.97
CA ILE A 57 -3.97 -3.13 1.99
C ILE A 57 -5.40 -3.22 2.56
N ILE A 58 -5.75 -4.33 3.22
CA ILE A 58 -7.08 -4.49 3.83
C ILE A 58 -7.30 -3.42 4.90
N LYS A 59 -6.31 -3.20 5.77
CA LYS A 59 -6.39 -2.18 6.82
C LYS A 59 -6.48 -0.77 6.24
N ALA A 60 -5.64 -0.44 5.26
CA ALA A 60 -5.67 0.86 4.60
C ALA A 60 -7.00 1.12 3.88
N THR A 61 -7.61 0.09 3.29
CA THR A 61 -8.94 0.18 2.67
C THR A 61 -10.03 0.46 3.69
N ASP A 62 -10.01 -0.20 4.85
CA ASP A 62 -10.95 0.02 5.95
C ASP A 62 -10.78 1.44 6.54
N ASP A 63 -9.55 1.89 6.76
CA ASP A 63 -9.24 3.23 7.23
C ASP A 63 -9.68 4.32 6.22
N LEU A 64 -9.52 4.06 4.93
CA LEU A 64 -10.00 4.93 3.86
C LEU A 64 -11.54 5.03 3.88
N GLN A 65 -12.23 3.90 3.97
CA GLN A 65 -13.69 3.89 4.04
C GLN A 65 -14.19 4.69 5.23
N LYS A 66 -13.61 4.50 6.41
CA LYS A 66 -13.96 5.26 7.63
C LYS A 66 -13.70 6.76 7.47
N ALA A 67 -12.60 7.14 6.82
CA ALA A 67 -12.29 8.53 6.56
C ALA A 67 -13.28 9.16 5.56
N GLU A 68 -13.70 8.44 4.53
CA GLU A 68 -14.71 8.90 3.56
C GLU A 68 -16.10 9.03 4.20
N GLU A 69 -16.51 8.13 5.08
CA GLU A 69 -17.75 8.24 5.85
C GLU A 69 -17.73 9.47 6.78
N LYS A 70 -16.59 9.70 7.45
CA LYS A 70 -16.40 10.89 8.28
C LYS A 70 -16.46 12.17 7.44
N GLU A 71 -15.80 12.21 6.30
CA GLU A 71 -15.81 13.35 5.37
C GLU A 71 -17.22 13.68 4.92
N LYS A 72 -18.00 12.68 4.55
CA LYS A 72 -19.40 12.87 4.16
C LYS A 72 -20.24 13.49 5.28
N THR A 73 -20.06 13.01 6.50
CA THR A 73 -20.76 13.55 7.68
C THR A 73 -20.37 15.00 7.93
N GLN A 74 -19.07 15.30 7.92
CA GLN A 74 -18.57 16.67 8.09
C GLN A 74 -19.05 17.62 7.00
N TYR A 75 -19.13 17.14 5.75
CA TYR A 75 -19.65 17.92 4.64
C TYR A 75 -21.11 18.31 4.83
N GLU A 76 -21.98 17.38 5.24
CA GLU A 76 -23.41 17.69 5.49
C GLU A 76 -23.58 18.62 6.69
N GLU A 77 -22.81 18.45 7.76
CA GLU A 77 -22.81 19.36 8.90
C GLU A 77 -22.36 20.78 8.50
N MET A 78 -21.32 20.90 7.71
CA MET A 78 -20.82 22.20 7.24
C MET A 78 -21.84 22.87 6.30
N LYS A 79 -22.46 22.12 5.42
CA LYS A 79 -23.51 22.60 4.53
C LYS A 79 -24.72 23.14 5.31
N ALA A 80 -25.15 22.42 6.35
CA ALA A 80 -26.22 22.87 7.22
C ALA A 80 -25.85 24.18 7.95
N ARG A 81 -24.59 24.31 8.42
CA ARG A 81 -24.09 25.54 9.06
C ARG A 81 -24.03 26.72 8.11
N ILE A 82 -23.51 26.53 6.90
CA ILE A 82 -23.46 27.56 5.86
C ILE A 82 -24.86 28.05 5.54
N LYS A 83 -25.85 27.12 5.44
CA LYS A 83 -27.24 27.47 5.23
C LYS A 83 -27.79 28.34 6.35
N ILE A 84 -27.55 27.96 7.62
CA ILE A 84 -27.99 28.72 8.79
C ILE A 84 -27.32 30.13 8.82
N MET A 85 -26.03 30.21 8.51
CA MET A 85 -25.30 31.48 8.43
C MET A 85 -25.85 32.37 7.33
N TYR A 86 -26.22 31.81 6.17
CA TYR A 86 -26.80 32.54 5.06
C TYR A 86 -28.23 33.03 5.38
N GLU A 87 -29.08 32.16 5.92
CA GLU A 87 -30.49 32.46 6.28
C GLU A 87 -30.58 33.49 7.41
N ASN A 88 -29.67 33.43 8.40
CA ASN A 88 -29.68 34.37 9.52
C ASN A 88 -28.88 35.65 9.25
N GLY A 89 -28.07 35.68 8.19
CA GLY A 89 -27.19 36.80 7.78
C GLY A 89 -26.22 37.24 8.85
N THR A 90 -24.98 37.51 8.52
CA THR A 90 -24.01 38.06 9.48
C THR A 90 -24.46 39.42 10.04
N GLY A 91 -25.20 40.19 9.25
CA GLY A 91 -25.85 41.44 9.67
C GLY A 91 -26.98 41.24 10.69
N SER A 92 -27.78 40.18 10.54
CA SER A 92 -28.89 39.83 11.48
C SER A 92 -28.38 39.45 12.87
N MET A 93 -27.22 38.76 12.98
CA MET A 93 -26.63 38.45 14.30
C MET A 93 -26.08 39.69 15.00
N LEU A 94 -25.38 40.57 14.29
CA LEU A 94 -24.92 41.82 14.83
C LEU A 94 -26.05 42.73 15.26
N THR A 95 -27.13 42.81 14.45
CA THR A 95 -28.33 43.58 14.82
C THR A 95 -28.98 43.04 16.12
N LYS A 96 -29.09 41.73 16.29
CA LYS A 96 -29.57 41.11 17.53
C LYS A 96 -28.69 41.37 18.75
N VAL A 97 -27.38 41.53 18.57
CA VAL A 97 -26.46 41.94 19.65
C VAL A 97 -26.74 43.40 20.05
N PHE A 98 -26.94 44.29 19.07
CA PHE A 98 -27.21 45.71 19.34
C PHE A 98 -28.63 46.03 19.83
N GLU A 99 -29.60 45.16 19.54
CA GLU A 99 -30.97 45.25 20.08
C GLU A 99 -31.07 44.80 21.54
N SER A 100 -29.98 44.37 22.15
CA SER A 100 -29.96 43.98 23.57
C SER A 100 -30.14 45.18 24.48
N GLY A 101 -31.07 45.09 25.40
CA GLY A 101 -31.42 46.20 26.29
C GLY A 101 -30.38 46.54 27.37
N SER A 102 -29.33 45.72 27.53
CA SER A 102 -28.26 45.96 28.50
C SER A 102 -26.88 45.57 27.98
N ILE A 103 -25.83 46.25 28.47
CA ILE A 103 -24.42 45.96 28.13
C ILE A 103 -24.05 44.52 28.49
N ALA A 104 -24.57 43.98 29.60
CA ALA A 104 -24.30 42.60 30.03
C ALA A 104 -24.88 41.55 29.06
N GLU A 105 -26.09 41.80 28.52
CA GLU A 105 -26.70 40.94 27.51
C GLU A 105 -26.01 41.07 26.17
N MET A 106 -25.54 42.27 25.81
CA MET A 106 -24.76 42.49 24.60
C MET A 106 -23.43 41.72 24.63
N LEU A 107 -22.71 41.75 25.75
CA LEU A 107 -21.47 40.99 25.92
C LEU A 107 -21.68 39.49 25.82
N LYS A 108 -22.71 38.94 26.51
CA LYS A 108 -23.04 37.51 26.43
C LYS A 108 -23.38 37.07 25.00
N LYS A 109 -24.14 37.88 24.24
CA LYS A 109 -24.46 37.60 22.85
C LYS A 109 -23.24 37.70 21.94
N ALA A 110 -22.36 38.66 22.19
CA ALA A 110 -21.10 38.79 21.46
C ALA A 110 -20.16 37.58 21.70
N GLU A 111 -20.02 37.14 22.97
CA GLU A 111 -19.30 35.90 23.31
C GLU A 111 -19.87 34.67 22.64
N TYR A 112 -21.21 34.56 22.60
CA TYR A 112 -21.88 33.46 21.91
C TYR A 112 -21.61 33.45 20.39
N VAL A 113 -21.70 34.62 19.75
CA VAL A 113 -21.39 34.77 18.32
C VAL A 113 -19.94 34.39 18.03
N GLN A 114 -19.00 34.84 18.88
CA GLN A 114 -17.60 34.48 18.76
C GLN A 114 -17.38 32.97 18.90
N ALA A 115 -17.98 32.34 19.91
CA ALA A 115 -17.87 30.89 20.13
C ALA A 115 -18.44 30.07 18.95
N VAL A 116 -19.51 30.56 18.30
CA VAL A 116 -20.05 29.92 17.08
C VAL A 116 -19.08 30.04 15.92
N HIS A 117 -18.47 31.20 15.72
CA HIS A 117 -17.46 31.37 14.66
C HIS A 117 -16.21 30.53 14.89
N ASP A 118 -15.73 30.42 16.12
CA ASP A 118 -14.58 29.59 16.46
C ASP A 118 -14.88 28.11 16.24
N LYS A 119 -16.11 27.68 16.57
CA LYS A 119 -16.54 26.29 16.30
C LYS A 119 -16.65 26.01 14.82
N ASP A 120 -17.17 26.93 14.03
CA ASP A 120 -17.31 26.76 12.58
C ASP A 120 -15.94 26.71 11.89
N ARG A 121 -15.02 27.55 12.33
CA ARG A 121 -13.62 27.51 11.87
C ARG A 121 -12.97 26.17 12.17
N LYS A 122 -13.11 25.67 13.41
CA LYS A 122 -12.58 24.37 13.80
C LYS A 122 -13.18 23.22 12.96
N CYS A 123 -14.47 23.23 12.70
CA CYS A 123 -15.11 22.24 11.85
C CYS A 123 -14.57 22.27 10.41
N LEU A 124 -14.26 23.45 9.88
CA LEU A 124 -13.64 23.60 8.56
C LEU A 124 -12.20 23.05 8.55
N GLU A 125 -11.42 23.37 9.57
CA GLU A 125 -10.06 22.84 9.74
C GLU A 125 -10.07 21.30 9.80
N GLU A 126 -10.94 20.71 10.62
CA GLU A 126 -11.11 19.25 10.71
C GLU A 126 -11.57 18.62 9.39
N TYR A 127 -12.38 19.30 8.61
CA TYR A 127 -12.79 18.84 7.29
C TYR A 127 -11.62 18.80 6.30
N VAL A 128 -10.81 19.87 6.27
CA VAL A 128 -9.61 19.95 5.43
C VAL A 128 -8.63 18.84 5.80
N GLU A 129 -8.34 18.65 7.09
CA GLU A 129 -7.46 17.55 7.56
C GLU A 129 -7.98 16.16 7.15
N THR A 130 -9.30 15.96 7.21
CA THR A 130 -9.91 14.70 6.77
C THR A 130 -9.73 14.48 5.27
N LYS A 131 -9.87 15.54 4.46
CA LYS A 131 -9.63 15.48 3.00
C LYS A 131 -8.18 15.16 2.66
N GLU A 132 -7.24 15.78 3.35
CA GLU A 132 -5.80 15.51 3.19
C GLU A 132 -5.50 14.05 3.56
N LYS A 133 -6.00 13.58 4.70
CA LYS A 133 -5.85 12.18 5.12
C LYS A 133 -6.41 11.19 4.09
N ILE A 134 -7.54 11.49 3.47
CA ILE A 134 -8.12 10.65 2.40
C ILE A 134 -7.19 10.60 1.19
N ALA A 135 -6.61 11.74 0.81
CA ALA A 135 -5.66 11.80 -0.31
C ALA A 135 -4.41 10.94 -0.04
N ASP A 136 -3.82 11.08 1.15
CA ASP A 136 -2.65 10.32 1.58
C ASP A 136 -2.94 8.81 1.64
N LEU A 137 -4.09 8.42 2.19
CA LEU A 137 -4.51 7.01 2.24
C LEU A 137 -4.71 6.41 0.85
N LYS A 138 -5.27 7.17 -0.10
CA LYS A 138 -5.45 6.72 -1.49
C LYS A 138 -4.12 6.53 -2.19
N GLU A 139 -3.19 7.46 -2.01
CA GLU A 139 -1.85 7.38 -2.58
C GLU A 139 -1.09 6.17 -2.02
N SER A 140 -1.06 6.02 -0.68
CA SER A 140 -0.43 4.87 -0.02
C SER A 140 -1.04 3.54 -0.47
N LEU A 141 -2.36 3.45 -0.55
CA LEU A 141 -3.05 2.24 -1.00
C LEU A 141 -2.70 1.87 -2.45
N GLU A 142 -2.57 2.87 -3.34
CA GLU A 142 -2.16 2.64 -4.72
C GLU A 142 -0.72 2.14 -4.81
N GLU A 143 0.18 2.68 -3.99
CA GLU A 143 1.57 2.22 -3.91
C GLU A 143 1.67 0.79 -3.39
N ASP A 144 0.97 0.46 -2.29
CA ASP A 144 0.92 -0.87 -1.70
C ASP A 144 0.38 -1.91 -2.70
N GLN A 145 -0.66 -1.57 -3.46
CA GLN A 145 -1.20 -2.43 -4.51
C GLN A 145 -0.21 -2.68 -5.66
N LYS A 146 0.55 -1.64 -6.06
CA LYS A 146 1.60 -1.79 -7.08
C LYS A 146 2.74 -2.68 -6.58
N GLU A 147 3.13 -2.50 -5.32
CA GLU A 147 4.17 -3.31 -4.69
C GLU A 147 3.72 -4.78 -4.58
N GLN A 148 2.49 -5.03 -4.16
CA GLN A 148 1.92 -6.38 -4.10
C GLN A 148 1.92 -7.06 -5.47
N GLN A 149 1.51 -6.35 -6.53
CA GLN A 149 1.53 -6.91 -7.89
C GLN A 149 2.95 -7.24 -8.37
N LYS A 150 3.94 -6.42 -8.00
CA LYS A 150 5.34 -6.67 -8.33
C LYS A 150 5.86 -7.92 -7.60
N LYS A 151 5.63 -8.01 -6.29
CA LYS A 151 6.01 -9.16 -5.47
C LYS A 151 5.35 -10.45 -5.95
N GLN A 152 4.08 -10.39 -6.35
CA GLN A 152 3.37 -11.56 -6.88
C GLN A 152 4.00 -12.06 -8.18
N LYS A 153 4.36 -11.17 -9.10
CA LYS A 153 5.05 -11.56 -10.34
C LYS A 153 6.43 -12.19 -10.06
N GLU A 154 7.15 -11.62 -9.11
CA GLU A 154 8.45 -12.15 -8.69
C GLU A 154 8.32 -13.53 -8.06
N PHE A 155 7.34 -13.73 -7.19
CA PHE A 155 7.01 -15.03 -6.59
C PHE A 155 6.67 -16.10 -7.65
N GLU A 156 5.82 -15.76 -8.62
CA GLU A 156 5.47 -16.66 -9.72
C GLU A 156 6.69 -17.03 -10.55
N SER A 157 7.56 -16.06 -10.88
CA SER A 157 8.79 -16.26 -11.64
C SER A 157 9.80 -17.15 -10.90
N GLN A 158 9.99 -16.94 -9.60
CA GLN A 158 10.89 -17.76 -8.78
C GLN A 158 10.36 -19.19 -8.64
N LYS A 159 9.05 -19.34 -8.48
CA LYS A 159 8.40 -20.66 -8.41
C LYS A 159 8.52 -21.43 -9.73
N GLU A 160 8.43 -20.74 -10.87
CA GLU A 160 8.65 -21.33 -12.18
C GLU A 160 10.10 -21.77 -12.35
N THR A 161 11.07 -20.94 -11.92
CA THR A 161 12.49 -21.27 -11.92
C THR A 161 12.78 -22.50 -11.04
N LEU A 162 12.21 -22.56 -9.85
CA LEU A 162 12.35 -23.72 -8.97
C LEU A 162 11.84 -24.99 -9.63
N ASN A 163 10.67 -24.96 -10.26
CA ASN A 163 10.09 -26.11 -10.96
C ASN A 163 10.95 -26.55 -12.17
N ALA A 164 11.65 -25.62 -12.81
CA ALA A 164 12.54 -25.96 -13.93
C ALA A 164 13.90 -26.54 -13.46
N THR A 165 14.25 -26.34 -12.19
CA THR A 165 15.53 -26.83 -11.59
C THR A 165 15.37 -28.25 -11.03
N ILE A 166 14.14 -28.68 -10.71
CA ILE A 166 13.81 -30.05 -10.23
C ILE A 166 13.75 -31.02 -11.39
#